data_9c97f7291fca728fb342aabbc811f286
#
_entry.id   9c97f7291fca728fb342aabbc811f286
#
_cell.length_a   1.000
_cell.length_b   1.000
_cell.length_c   1.000
_cell.angle_alpha   90.00
_cell.angle_beta   90.00
_cell.angle_gamma   90.00
#
_symmetry.space_group_name_H-M   'P 1'
#
loop_
_entity.id
_entity.type
_entity.pdbx_description
1 polymer ?
#
loop_
_entity_poly.entity_id
_entity_poly.type
_entity_poly.pdbx_seq_one_letter_code
_entity_poly.pdbx_strand_id
1 'polypeptide(L)'
;MAHEKLNQIRERVRTSRMSSERKEEVEKLLNELEAELDALPSQAKNDAKELMDLADRSTRGAIESDDPVPLQTLRDTVQDFEVNYPNLTRVVNRICAMLSNLGV
;
A
#
# COMPACT_ATOMS: atom_id res chain seq x y z
N MET A 1 8.94 -6.35 -10.03
CA MET A 1 9.18 -6.86 -8.67
C MET A 1 8.39 -6.05 -7.68
N ALA A 2 7.91 -6.69 -6.62
CA ALA A 2 7.09 -6.01 -5.61
C ALA A 2 7.82 -4.85 -4.94
N HIS A 3 9.14 -4.99 -4.76
CA HIS A 3 9.95 -3.95 -4.12
C HIS A 3 10.05 -2.66 -4.94
N GLU A 4 9.99 -2.75 -6.26
CA GLU A 4 10.01 -1.56 -7.11
C GLU A 4 8.76 -0.71 -6.90
N LYS A 5 7.60 -1.36 -6.86
CA LYS A 5 6.34 -0.66 -6.62
C LYS A 5 6.32 -0.03 -5.23
N LEU A 6 6.82 -0.77 -4.25
CA LEU A 6 6.92 -0.28 -2.89
C LEU A 6 7.81 0.95 -2.79
N ASN A 7 8.95 0.93 -3.48
CA ASN A 7 9.86 2.07 -3.50
C ASN A 7 9.23 3.28 -4.21
N GLN A 8 8.43 3.07 -5.25
CA GLN A 8 7.70 4.14 -5.92
C GLN A 8 6.70 4.78 -4.97
N ILE A 9 6.01 3.96 -4.17
CA ILE A 9 5.08 4.48 -3.16
C ILE A 9 5.81 5.30 -2.12
N ARG A 10 6.95 4.81 -1.62
CA ARG A 10 7.78 5.54 -0.66
C ARG A 10 8.18 6.91 -1.20
N GLU A 11 8.60 6.96 -2.45
CA GLU A 11 9.02 8.20 -3.06
C GLU A 11 7.88 9.20 -3.18
N ARG A 12 6.69 8.73 -3.55
CA ARG A 12 5.51 9.60 -3.59
C ARG A 12 5.17 10.17 -2.23
N VAL A 13 5.26 9.33 -1.20
CA VAL A 13 5.01 9.78 0.17
C VAL A 13 6.00 10.86 0.57
N ARG A 14 7.28 10.67 0.27
CA ARG A 14 8.33 11.62 0.62
C ARG A 14 8.15 12.96 -0.06
N THR A 15 7.69 12.96 -1.29
CA THR A 15 7.50 14.19 -2.07
C THR A 15 6.12 14.78 -1.93
N SER A 16 5.23 14.14 -1.18
CA SER A 16 3.87 14.60 -0.98
C SER A 16 3.82 15.78 0.00
N ARG A 17 2.64 16.38 0.11
CA ARG A 17 2.41 17.49 1.03
C ARG A 17 2.04 17.06 2.44
N MET A 18 2.15 15.78 2.74
CA MET A 18 1.87 15.27 4.07
C MET A 18 2.80 15.88 5.11
N SER A 19 2.31 15.99 6.35
CA SER A 19 3.16 16.40 7.47
C SER A 19 4.27 15.37 7.70
N SER A 20 5.35 15.80 8.34
CA SER A 20 6.46 14.89 8.65
C SER A 20 6.03 13.71 9.50
N GLU A 21 5.12 13.95 10.44
CA GLU A 21 4.60 12.87 11.29
C GLU A 21 3.85 11.82 10.50
N ARG A 22 3.01 12.25 9.55
CA ARG A 22 2.27 11.31 8.71
C ARG A 22 3.19 10.56 7.76
N LYS A 23 4.19 11.23 7.21
CA LYS A 23 5.17 10.58 6.36
C LYS A 23 5.90 9.47 7.11
N GLU A 24 6.30 9.73 8.35
CA GLU A 24 6.96 8.72 9.18
C GLU A 24 6.06 7.53 9.44
N GLU A 25 4.80 7.77 9.76
CA GLU A 25 3.85 6.68 10.01
C GLU A 25 3.62 5.84 8.77
N VAL A 26 3.44 6.48 7.62
CA VAL A 26 3.25 5.75 6.37
C VAL A 26 4.51 4.96 6.01
N GLU A 27 5.69 5.53 6.20
CA GLU A 27 6.93 4.81 5.94
C GLU A 27 7.11 3.60 6.85
N LYS A 28 6.72 3.70 8.12
CA LYS A 28 6.72 2.55 9.02
C LYS A 28 5.81 1.45 8.51
N LEU A 29 4.61 1.82 8.07
CA LEU A 29 3.66 0.86 7.52
C LEU A 29 4.18 0.23 6.23
N LEU A 30 4.86 1.01 5.39
CA LEU A 30 5.47 0.49 4.18
C LEU A 30 6.61 -0.49 4.49
N ASN A 31 7.37 -0.23 5.55
CA ASN A 31 8.42 -1.15 6.00
C ASN A 31 7.81 -2.46 6.52
N GLU A 32 6.70 -2.37 7.27
CA GLU A 32 5.96 -3.55 7.71
C GLU A 32 5.42 -4.33 6.53
N LEU A 33 4.88 -3.63 5.53
CA LEU A 33 4.38 -4.25 4.32
C LEU A 33 5.49 -5.00 3.59
N GLU A 34 6.66 -4.39 3.48
CA GLU A 34 7.82 -5.05 2.85
C GLU A 34 8.16 -6.35 3.55
N ALA A 35 8.19 -6.34 4.88
CA ALA A 35 8.49 -7.54 5.68
C ALA A 35 7.45 -8.63 5.44
N GLU A 36 6.17 -8.25 5.38
CA GLU A 36 5.10 -9.22 5.14
C GLU A 36 5.18 -9.80 3.73
N LEU A 37 5.51 -8.97 2.74
CA LEU A 37 5.68 -9.44 1.36
C LEU A 37 6.85 -10.40 1.23
N ASP A 38 7.95 -10.13 1.91
CA ASP A 38 9.12 -11.01 1.89
C ASP A 38 8.85 -12.36 2.55
N ALA A 39 7.92 -12.38 3.51
CA ALA A 39 7.54 -13.59 4.22
C ALA A 39 6.55 -14.46 3.42
N LEU A 40 6.01 -13.97 2.31
CA LEU A 40 5.05 -14.72 1.52
C LEU A 40 5.72 -15.88 0.79
N PRO A 41 5.03 -17.05 0.69
CA PRO A 41 5.55 -18.13 -0.13
C PRO A 41 5.53 -17.78 -1.61
N SER A 42 6.33 -18.48 -2.40
CA SER A 42 6.45 -18.21 -3.84
C SER A 42 5.11 -18.23 -4.56
N GLN A 43 4.20 -19.10 -4.13
CA GLN A 43 2.87 -19.23 -4.71
C GLN A 43 2.05 -17.95 -4.58
N ALA A 44 2.21 -17.24 -3.47
CA ALA A 44 1.46 -16.02 -3.20
C ALA A 44 2.12 -14.77 -3.79
N LYS A 45 3.38 -14.86 -4.21
CA LYS A 45 4.10 -13.67 -4.70
C LYS A 45 3.52 -13.11 -5.99
N ASN A 46 2.96 -13.96 -6.84
CA ASN A 46 2.31 -13.47 -8.07
C ASN A 46 1.05 -12.66 -7.76
N ASP A 47 0.25 -13.13 -6.81
CA ASP A 47 -0.92 -12.39 -6.36
C ASP A 47 -0.52 -11.10 -5.66
N ALA A 48 0.59 -11.15 -4.92
CA ALA A 48 1.13 -9.96 -4.27
C ALA A 48 1.61 -8.90 -5.26
N LYS A 49 2.11 -9.31 -6.42
CA LYS A 49 2.49 -8.35 -7.47
C LYS A 49 1.29 -7.56 -7.95
N GLU A 50 0.15 -8.23 -8.17
CA GLU A 50 -1.07 -7.54 -8.56
C GLU A 50 -1.54 -6.60 -7.47
N LEU A 51 -1.46 -7.06 -6.22
CA LEU A 51 -1.82 -6.22 -5.08
C LEU A 51 -0.92 -4.98 -5.01
N MET A 52 0.38 -5.14 -5.23
CA MET A 52 1.31 -4.01 -5.18
C MET A 52 1.14 -3.05 -6.36
N ASP A 53 0.82 -3.57 -7.54
CA ASP A 53 0.51 -2.70 -8.67
C ASP A 53 -0.73 -1.86 -8.35
N LEU A 54 -1.75 -2.47 -7.80
CA LEU A 54 -2.96 -1.77 -7.40
C LEU A 54 -2.68 -0.77 -6.28
N ALA A 55 -1.84 -1.14 -5.32
CA ALA A 55 -1.44 -0.24 -4.24
C ALA A 55 -0.72 0.99 -4.79
N ASP A 56 0.17 0.80 -5.74
CA ASP A 56 0.88 1.90 -6.38
C ASP A 56 -0.10 2.84 -7.09
N ARG A 57 -1.04 2.30 -7.84
CA ARG A 57 -2.03 3.10 -8.56
C ARG A 57 -2.98 3.82 -7.61
N SER A 58 -3.42 3.14 -6.56
CA SER A 58 -4.33 3.75 -5.59
C SER A 58 -3.66 4.87 -4.80
N THR A 59 -2.38 4.70 -4.44
CA THR A 59 -1.64 5.74 -3.73
C THR A 59 -1.35 6.92 -4.65
N ARG A 60 -1.11 6.66 -5.94
CA ARG A 60 -0.96 7.73 -6.91
C ARG A 60 -2.23 8.57 -6.99
N GLY A 61 -3.38 7.93 -7.06
CA GLY A 61 -4.65 8.62 -7.09
C GLY A 61 -4.91 9.42 -5.82
N ALA A 62 -4.57 8.86 -4.67
CA ALA A 62 -4.79 9.52 -3.38
C ALA A 62 -3.85 10.72 -3.17
N ILE A 63 -2.60 10.62 -3.60
CA ILE A 63 -1.58 11.66 -3.34
C ILE A 63 -1.52 12.66 -4.50
N GLU A 64 -1.52 12.20 -5.74
CA GLU A 64 -1.32 13.02 -6.92
C GLU A 64 -2.62 13.33 -7.67
N SER A 65 -3.69 12.61 -7.35
CA SER A 65 -5.01 12.79 -7.96
C SER A 65 -5.05 12.54 -9.46
N ASP A 66 -4.13 11.73 -9.98
CA ASP A 66 -4.05 11.48 -11.42
C ASP A 66 -4.46 10.07 -11.86
N ASP A 67 -4.75 9.17 -10.92
CA ASP A 67 -5.18 7.81 -11.22
C ASP A 67 -6.58 7.58 -10.64
N PRO A 68 -7.53 7.07 -11.44
CA PRO A 68 -8.90 6.88 -10.97
C PRO A 68 -9.12 5.69 -10.04
N VAL A 69 -8.10 4.88 -9.77
CA VAL A 69 -8.27 3.71 -8.91
C VAL A 69 -8.48 4.13 -7.46
N PRO A 70 -9.67 3.86 -6.88
CA PRO A 70 -9.94 4.27 -5.50
C PRO A 70 -9.28 3.35 -4.49
N LEU A 71 -9.05 3.88 -3.29
CA LEU A 71 -8.50 3.09 -2.19
C LEU A 71 -9.41 1.92 -1.81
N GLN A 72 -10.71 2.07 -2.01
CA GLN A 72 -11.66 0.99 -1.73
C GLN A 72 -11.37 -0.25 -2.57
N THR A 73 -10.95 -0.07 -3.83
CA THR A 73 -10.56 -1.20 -4.68
C THR A 73 -9.37 -1.95 -4.10
N LEU A 74 -8.40 -1.22 -3.56
CA LEU A 74 -7.26 -1.85 -2.90
C LEU A 74 -7.69 -2.63 -1.65
N ARG A 75 -8.58 -2.06 -0.85
CA ARG A 75 -9.11 -2.74 0.33
C ARG A 75 -9.85 -4.02 -0.03
N ASP A 76 -10.68 -3.96 -1.06
CA ASP A 76 -11.44 -5.12 -1.52
C ASP A 76 -10.50 -6.23 -2.01
N THR A 77 -9.47 -5.85 -2.73
CA THR A 77 -8.51 -6.82 -3.26
C THR A 77 -7.70 -7.47 -2.13
N VAL A 78 -7.28 -6.69 -1.14
CA VAL A 78 -6.47 -7.26 -0.05
C VAL A 78 -7.27 -8.19 0.85
N GLN A 79 -8.59 -8.08 0.87
CA GLN A 79 -9.42 -9.00 1.66
C GLN A 79 -9.23 -10.46 1.25
N ASP A 80 -8.87 -10.72 0.00
CA ASP A 80 -8.59 -12.07 -0.46
C ASP A 80 -7.39 -12.70 0.25
N PHE A 81 -6.54 -11.88 0.83
CA PHE A 81 -5.38 -12.33 1.61
C PHE A 81 -5.68 -12.52 3.10
N GLU A 82 -6.85 -12.08 3.56
CA GLU A 82 -7.15 -12.02 5.00
C GLU A 82 -7.10 -13.39 5.68
N VAL A 83 -7.61 -14.42 5.01
CA VAL A 83 -7.68 -15.75 5.60
C VAL A 83 -6.29 -16.34 5.83
N ASN A 84 -5.41 -16.21 4.84
CA ASN A 84 -4.08 -16.82 4.89
C ASN A 84 -2.99 -15.88 5.39
N TYR A 85 -3.19 -14.58 5.21
CA TYR A 85 -2.17 -13.57 5.54
C TYR A 85 -2.81 -12.36 6.23
N PRO A 86 -3.35 -12.55 7.45
CA PRO A 86 -4.09 -11.47 8.12
C PRO A 86 -3.23 -10.26 8.46
N ASN A 87 -1.93 -10.45 8.71
CA ASN A 87 -1.05 -9.32 9.00
C ASN A 87 -0.85 -8.43 7.78
N LEU A 88 -0.72 -9.03 6.61
CA LEU A 88 -0.62 -8.29 5.35
C LEU A 88 -1.86 -7.43 5.13
N THR A 89 -3.03 -8.03 5.31
CA THR A 89 -4.30 -7.33 5.15
C THR A 89 -4.41 -6.16 6.12
N ARG A 90 -4.01 -6.37 7.37
CA ARG A 90 -4.07 -5.33 8.40
C ARG A 90 -3.17 -4.14 8.03
N VAL A 91 -1.95 -4.41 7.58
CA VAL A 91 -1.02 -3.36 7.21
C VAL A 91 -1.55 -2.55 6.03
N VAL A 92 -2.03 -3.22 4.98
CA VAL A 92 -2.59 -2.55 3.81
C VAL A 92 -3.79 -1.68 4.20
N ASN A 93 -4.68 -2.20 5.05
CA ASN A 93 -5.84 -1.43 5.51
C ASN A 93 -5.45 -0.20 6.30
N ARG A 94 -4.39 -0.26 7.10
CA ARG A 94 -3.89 0.90 7.82
C ARG A 94 -3.33 1.95 6.87
N ILE A 95 -2.60 1.52 5.85
CA ILE A 95 -2.09 2.43 4.83
C ILE A 95 -3.26 3.12 4.14
N CYS A 96 -4.28 2.37 3.76
CA CYS A 96 -5.48 2.93 3.14
C CYS A 96 -6.17 3.96 4.03
N ALA A 97 -6.28 3.65 5.32
CA ALA A 97 -6.91 4.56 6.27
C ALA A 97 -6.14 5.88 6.37
N MET A 98 -4.81 5.82 6.42
CA MET A 98 -4.00 7.02 6.47
C MET A 98 -4.12 7.84 5.20
N LEU A 99 -4.10 7.20 4.04
CA LEU A 99 -4.20 7.88 2.77
C LEU A 99 -5.61 8.47 2.54
N SER A 100 -6.64 7.81 3.06
CA SER A 100 -8.01 8.33 2.97
C SER A 100 -8.16 9.66 3.69
N ASN A 101 -7.41 9.88 4.76
CA ASN A 101 -7.46 11.12 5.52
C ASN A 101 -6.81 12.29 4.79
N LEU A 102 -6.05 12.04 3.72
CA LEU A 102 -5.41 13.09 2.94
C LEU A 102 -6.37 13.75 1.96
N GLY A 103 -7.40 13.03 1.53
CA GLY A 103 -8.31 13.49 0.51
C GLY A 103 -9.40 14.44 1.00
N VAL A 104 -9.31 14.85 2.23
CA VAL A 104 -10.34 15.70 2.85
C VAL A 104 -10.04 17.17 2.71
#